data_d3943c88b41945719fbf97ee06713091
#
_entry.id   d3943c88b41945719fbf97ee06713091
#
_cell.length_a   1.000
_cell.length_b   1.000
_cell.length_c   1.000
_cell.angle_alpha   90.00
_cell.angle_beta   90.00
_cell.angle_gamma   90.00
#
_symmetry.space_group_name_H-M   'P 1'
#
loop_
_entity.id
_entity.type
_entity.pdbx_description
1 polymer ?
#
loop_
_entity_poly.entity_id
_entity_poly.type
_entity_poly.pdbx_seq_one_letter_code
_entity_poly.pdbx_strand_id
1 'polypeptide(L)'
;PISRRMSIRRVKRVVEPRPTLEGAGVHLRRGFGFGDPKEFDPFLLFDDFRSDNPDDYLAGFPWHPHRGIETITYVLAGEVEHGDSLGNRGTLGDGDVQWMTAGSGIIHQEMPKGDAQGRMHGFQLWANLPSSLKMTTPRYQDVQSKDVPVVTDDDGTSVRIVCGSFW
;
A
#
# COMPACT_ATOMS: atom_id res chain seq x y z
N PRO A 1 -23.69 -0.15 -36.88
CA PRO A 1 -22.56 -0.06 -35.96
C PRO A 1 -22.97 0.80 -34.77
N ILE A 2 -23.19 0.16 -33.63
CA ILE A 2 -23.51 0.86 -32.37
C ILE A 2 -22.19 1.44 -31.87
N SER A 3 -21.98 2.74 -32.09
CA SER A 3 -20.92 3.49 -31.40
C SER A 3 -21.17 3.40 -29.93
N ARG A 4 -20.42 2.55 -29.20
CA ARG A 4 -20.34 2.62 -27.75
C ARG A 4 -19.69 3.97 -27.44
N ARG A 5 -20.49 4.95 -27.03
CA ARG A 5 -19.95 6.17 -26.40
C ARG A 5 -19.18 5.72 -25.17
N MET A 6 -17.87 5.79 -25.25
CA MET A 6 -17.04 5.64 -24.05
C MET A 6 -17.36 6.78 -23.10
N SER A 7 -17.87 6.46 -21.93
CA SER A 7 -18.11 7.45 -20.89
C SER A 7 -16.86 7.56 -20.01
N ILE A 8 -16.25 8.72 -19.96
CA ILE A 8 -15.17 9.01 -19.03
C ILE A 8 -15.77 9.13 -17.64
N ARG A 9 -15.29 8.29 -16.70
CA ARG A 9 -15.65 8.43 -15.29
C ARG A 9 -15.04 9.71 -14.74
N ARG A 10 -15.88 10.64 -14.32
CA ARG A 10 -15.42 11.90 -13.71
C ARG A 10 -14.95 11.66 -12.27
N VAL A 11 -13.99 12.48 -11.83
CA VAL A 11 -13.61 12.56 -10.42
C VAL A 11 -14.82 13.04 -9.62
N LYS A 12 -15.25 12.24 -8.64
CA LYS A 12 -16.37 12.58 -7.76
C LYS A 12 -15.96 13.62 -6.73
N ARG A 13 -14.77 13.42 -6.13
CA ARG A 13 -14.25 14.25 -5.05
C ARG A 13 -12.74 14.10 -4.96
N VAL A 14 -12.04 15.15 -4.59
CA VAL A 14 -10.64 15.11 -4.15
C VAL A 14 -10.62 15.15 -2.63
N VAL A 15 -9.82 14.30 -2.01
CA VAL A 15 -9.66 14.24 -0.56
C VAL A 15 -8.32 14.85 -0.20
N GLU A 16 -8.32 15.85 0.68
CA GLU A 16 -7.11 16.42 1.24
C GLU A 16 -6.56 15.50 2.34
N PRO A 17 -5.35 14.97 2.20
CA PRO A 17 -4.78 14.07 3.19
C PRO A 17 -4.40 14.82 4.47
N ARG A 18 -4.58 14.18 5.61
CA ARG A 18 -4.35 14.77 6.94
C ARG A 18 -2.99 14.32 7.50
N PRO A 19 -2.17 15.24 8.03
CA PRO A 19 -0.99 14.86 8.80
C PRO A 19 -1.37 13.92 9.94
N THR A 20 -0.63 12.84 10.09
CA THR A 20 -0.90 11.78 11.07
C THR A 20 0.42 11.22 11.57
N LEU A 21 0.48 10.82 12.84
CA LEU A 21 1.58 10.09 13.43
C LEU A 21 1.15 8.65 13.67
N GLU A 22 1.96 7.71 13.19
CA GLU A 22 1.72 6.27 13.37
C GLU A 22 3.01 5.52 13.74
N GLY A 23 2.87 4.24 14.05
CA GLY A 23 4.01 3.42 14.45
C GLY A 23 4.72 3.98 15.68
N ALA A 24 6.05 4.02 15.63
CA ALA A 24 6.87 4.60 16.70
C ALA A 24 7.18 6.10 16.51
N GLY A 25 6.39 6.79 15.70
CA GLY A 25 6.56 8.22 15.42
C GLY A 25 6.76 8.53 13.93
N VAL A 26 6.27 7.69 13.04
CA VAL A 26 6.31 7.95 11.59
C VAL A 26 5.32 9.06 11.25
N HIS A 27 5.84 10.11 10.62
CA HIS A 27 5.04 11.20 10.07
C HIS A 27 4.50 10.79 8.70
N LEU A 28 3.20 10.76 8.55
CA LEU A 28 2.56 10.40 7.28
C LEU A 28 1.35 11.29 6.98
N ARG A 29 0.79 11.13 5.79
CA ARG A 29 -0.42 11.81 5.36
C ARG A 29 -1.51 10.77 5.10
N ARG A 30 -2.57 10.79 5.87
CA ARG A 30 -3.70 9.87 5.73
C ARG A 30 -4.73 10.42 4.79
N GLY A 31 -4.95 9.76 3.67
CA GLY A 31 -5.97 10.11 2.68
C GLY A 31 -7.38 9.77 3.18
N PHE A 32 -7.56 8.59 3.77
CA PHE A 32 -8.76 8.18 4.47
C PHE A 32 -8.46 7.09 5.51
N GLY A 33 -9.37 6.85 6.43
CA GLY A 33 -9.22 5.88 7.51
C GLY A 33 -10.57 5.50 8.11
N PHE A 34 -10.54 5.03 9.35
CA PHE A 34 -11.70 4.42 10.04
C PHE A 34 -12.93 5.31 10.22
N GLY A 35 -12.85 6.60 9.93
CA GLY A 35 -13.99 7.52 10.03
C GLY A 35 -15.02 7.40 8.90
N ASP A 36 -14.63 6.84 7.75
CA ASP A 36 -15.45 6.83 6.53
C ASP A 36 -15.54 5.44 5.86
N PRO A 37 -15.80 4.34 6.61
CA PRO A 37 -15.71 2.99 6.06
C PRO A 37 -16.72 2.72 4.93
N LYS A 38 -17.89 3.38 4.93
CA LYS A 38 -18.93 3.19 3.90
C LYS A 38 -18.59 3.82 2.56
N GLU A 39 -17.74 4.85 2.57
CA GLU A 39 -17.41 5.58 1.34
C GLU A 39 -16.32 4.88 0.53
N PHE A 40 -15.37 4.26 1.23
CA PHE A 40 -14.18 3.65 0.63
C PHE A 40 -14.21 2.11 0.64
N ASP A 41 -15.29 1.48 1.12
CA ASP A 41 -15.41 0.01 1.13
C ASP A 41 -15.05 -0.59 -0.24
N PRO A 42 -14.21 -1.62 -0.28
CA PRO A 42 -13.64 -2.41 0.81
C PRO A 42 -12.37 -1.84 1.46
N PHE A 43 -11.96 -0.62 1.14
CA PHE A 43 -10.73 -0.04 1.66
C PHE A 43 -10.96 0.65 3.01
N LEU A 44 -10.06 0.39 3.96
CA LEU A 44 -10.17 0.85 5.34
C LEU A 44 -9.27 2.03 5.67
N LEU A 45 -8.14 2.13 4.96
CA LEU A 45 -7.12 3.12 5.24
C LEU A 45 -6.23 3.30 4.01
N PHE A 46 -5.81 4.55 3.76
CA PHE A 46 -4.79 4.88 2.77
C PHE A 46 -3.83 5.92 3.35
N ASP A 47 -2.58 5.52 3.49
CA ASP A 47 -1.50 6.35 4.02
C ASP A 47 -0.41 6.58 2.99
N ASP A 48 0.10 7.81 2.96
CA ASP A 48 1.28 8.24 2.22
C ASP A 48 2.36 8.61 3.25
N PHE A 49 3.41 7.79 3.35
CA PHE A 49 4.51 7.99 4.31
C PHE A 49 5.78 8.52 3.66
N ARG A 50 5.62 9.36 2.62
CA ARG A 50 6.76 10.04 2.00
C ARG A 50 7.38 11.10 2.90
N SER A 51 8.71 11.14 2.93
CA SER A 51 9.50 12.25 3.47
C SER A 51 10.91 12.24 2.91
N ASP A 52 11.50 13.42 2.79
CA ASP A 52 12.93 13.62 2.50
C ASP A 52 13.73 13.80 3.80
N ASN A 53 13.06 13.75 4.96
CA ASN A 53 13.69 13.84 6.27
C ASN A 53 13.67 12.46 6.97
N PRO A 54 14.83 11.82 7.18
CA PRO A 54 14.92 10.53 7.86
C PRO A 54 14.26 10.47 9.25
N ASP A 55 14.25 11.56 10.00
CA ASP A 55 13.63 11.61 11.33
C ASP A 55 12.11 11.37 11.26
N ASP A 56 11.48 11.60 10.12
CA ASP A 56 10.04 11.40 9.94
C ASP A 56 9.64 9.93 9.78
N TYR A 57 10.55 9.03 9.37
CA TYR A 57 10.18 7.65 9.04
C TYR A 57 11.06 6.56 9.68
N LEU A 58 12.29 6.86 10.11
CA LEU A 58 13.22 5.85 10.64
C LEU A 58 12.75 5.14 11.91
N ALA A 59 11.85 5.77 12.67
CA ALA A 59 11.24 5.12 13.83
C ALA A 59 10.44 3.88 13.46
N GLY A 60 9.87 3.85 12.24
CA GLY A 60 9.22 2.70 11.65
C GLY A 60 7.94 2.27 12.35
N PHE A 61 7.50 1.07 11.95
CA PHE A 61 6.34 0.39 12.49
C PHE A 61 6.81 -0.88 13.19
N PRO A 62 7.20 -0.81 14.49
CA PRO A 62 7.63 -1.97 15.25
C PRO A 62 6.55 -3.04 15.34
N TRP A 63 6.89 -4.21 15.87
CA TRP A 63 6.01 -5.37 15.97
C TRP A 63 4.59 -5.03 16.39
N HIS A 64 3.63 -5.26 15.50
CA HIS A 64 2.20 -5.01 15.68
C HIS A 64 1.34 -6.06 14.98
N PRO A 65 0.11 -6.33 15.47
CA PRO A 65 -0.75 -7.35 14.92
C PRO A 65 -1.73 -6.80 13.87
N HIS A 66 -2.08 -7.68 12.90
CA HIS A 66 -3.23 -7.50 12.02
C HIS A 66 -4.10 -8.75 11.99
N ARG A 67 -5.39 -8.60 11.77
CA ARG A 67 -6.35 -9.68 11.64
C ARG A 67 -7.54 -9.27 10.77
N GLY A 68 -7.98 -10.18 9.87
CA GLY A 68 -9.19 -10.02 9.08
C GLY A 68 -9.12 -8.97 7.99
N ILE A 69 -7.92 -8.51 7.66
CA ILE A 69 -7.64 -7.51 6.61
C ILE A 69 -6.48 -7.94 5.74
N GLU A 70 -6.27 -7.19 4.69
CA GLU A 70 -5.06 -7.19 3.88
C GLU A 70 -4.37 -5.84 3.98
N THR A 71 -3.04 -5.83 4.00
CA THR A 71 -2.23 -4.61 3.89
C THR A 71 -1.42 -4.66 2.61
N ILE A 72 -1.44 -3.57 1.86
CA ILE A 72 -0.72 -3.44 0.60
C ILE A 72 0.26 -2.27 0.76
N THR A 73 1.55 -2.57 0.68
CA THR A 73 2.63 -1.57 0.75
C THR A 73 3.23 -1.42 -0.64
N TYR A 74 3.29 -0.21 -1.16
CA TYR A 74 3.90 0.12 -2.44
C TYR A 74 5.01 1.15 -2.22
N VAL A 75 6.24 0.78 -2.56
CA VAL A 75 7.43 1.64 -2.41
C VAL A 75 7.77 2.28 -3.76
N LEU A 76 7.99 3.58 -3.78
CA LEU A 76 8.40 4.35 -4.97
C LEU A 76 9.84 4.88 -4.86
N ALA A 77 10.34 5.10 -3.65
CA ALA A 77 11.73 5.45 -3.39
C ALA A 77 12.14 5.03 -1.98
N GLY A 78 13.37 4.59 -1.82
CA GLY A 78 13.88 4.04 -0.58
C GLY A 78 13.54 2.56 -0.42
N GLU A 79 13.67 2.06 0.80
CA GLU A 79 13.47 0.64 1.12
C GLU A 79 12.60 0.50 2.37
N VAL A 80 11.86 -0.60 2.45
CA VAL A 80 11.14 -1.03 3.65
C VAL A 80 11.54 -2.45 3.99
N GLU A 81 12.25 -2.62 5.10
CA GLU A 81 12.52 -3.95 5.65
C GLU A 81 11.28 -4.46 6.40
N HIS A 82 10.91 -5.69 6.21
CA HIS A 82 9.80 -6.31 6.91
C HIS A 82 10.17 -7.67 7.51
N GLY A 83 9.44 -8.05 8.56
CA GLY A 83 9.53 -9.36 9.16
C GLY A 83 8.24 -9.71 9.90
N ASP A 84 7.92 -11.00 10.03
CA ASP A 84 6.71 -11.45 10.68
C ASP A 84 6.90 -12.60 11.67
N SER A 85 5.82 -12.91 12.39
CA SER A 85 5.75 -13.98 13.38
C SER A 85 5.80 -15.40 12.80
N LEU A 86 5.70 -15.53 11.48
CA LEU A 86 5.79 -16.82 10.77
C LEU A 86 7.20 -17.09 10.24
N GLY A 87 8.13 -16.16 10.46
CA GLY A 87 9.53 -16.28 10.05
C GLY A 87 9.82 -15.70 8.67
N ASN A 88 8.86 -15.05 8.02
CA ASN A 88 9.11 -14.35 6.76
C ASN A 88 9.89 -13.06 7.04
N ARG A 89 10.83 -12.74 6.13
CA ARG A 89 11.63 -11.52 6.14
C ARG A 89 11.93 -11.11 4.71
N GLY A 90 12.03 -9.81 4.47
CA GLY A 90 12.37 -9.28 3.17
C GLY A 90 12.60 -7.79 3.19
N THR A 91 12.91 -7.27 2.02
CA THR A 91 13.06 -5.83 1.77
C THR A 91 12.30 -5.48 0.49
N LEU A 92 11.49 -4.45 0.57
CA LEU A 92 10.83 -3.85 -0.57
C LEU A 92 11.67 -2.65 -1.03
N GLY A 93 12.00 -2.61 -2.29
CA GLY A 93 12.71 -1.50 -2.93
C GLY A 93 11.83 -0.72 -3.91
N ASP A 94 12.47 0.11 -4.71
CA ASP A 94 11.79 0.99 -5.66
C ASP A 94 10.90 0.23 -6.65
N GLY A 95 9.60 0.53 -6.62
CA GLY A 95 8.58 -0.06 -7.47
C GLY A 95 8.04 -1.42 -7.00
N ASP A 96 8.53 -1.95 -5.89
CA ASP A 96 8.05 -3.19 -5.31
C ASP A 96 6.72 -3.00 -4.59
N VAL A 97 5.92 -4.07 -4.58
CA VAL A 97 4.65 -4.13 -3.87
C VAL A 97 4.63 -5.36 -2.97
N GLN A 98 4.26 -5.20 -1.72
CA GLN A 98 3.93 -6.29 -0.83
C GLN A 98 2.43 -6.32 -0.56
N TRP A 99 1.80 -7.46 -0.82
CA TRP A 99 0.42 -7.71 -0.49
C TRP A 99 0.34 -8.79 0.59
N MET A 100 0.10 -8.37 1.82
CA MET A 100 -0.03 -9.27 2.96
C MET A 100 -1.49 -9.52 3.28
N THR A 101 -1.92 -10.77 3.20
CA THR A 101 -3.20 -11.21 3.75
C THR A 101 -2.99 -11.59 5.22
N ALA A 102 -3.47 -10.77 6.14
CA ALA A 102 -3.35 -11.05 7.58
C ALA A 102 -4.26 -12.20 8.03
N GLY A 103 -5.45 -12.31 7.44
CA GLY A 103 -6.37 -13.43 7.68
C GLY A 103 -6.66 -13.68 9.15
N SER A 104 -6.40 -14.88 9.62
CA SER A 104 -6.61 -15.30 11.01
C SER A 104 -5.72 -14.61 12.04
N GLY A 105 -4.67 -13.95 11.60
CA GLY A 105 -3.80 -13.11 12.40
C GLY A 105 -2.32 -13.27 12.07
N ILE A 106 -1.62 -12.17 12.06
CA ILE A 106 -0.17 -12.06 11.88
C ILE A 106 0.36 -10.93 12.75
N ILE A 107 1.57 -11.10 13.27
CA ILE A 107 2.31 -10.02 13.93
C ILE A 107 3.49 -9.72 13.03
N HIS A 108 3.68 -8.46 12.66
CA HIS A 108 4.78 -8.06 11.79
C HIS A 108 5.37 -6.71 12.19
N GLN A 109 6.48 -6.37 11.55
CA GLN A 109 7.09 -5.05 11.60
C GLN A 109 7.44 -4.60 10.20
N GLU A 110 7.47 -3.28 10.01
CA GLU A 110 7.89 -2.61 8.79
C GLU A 110 8.84 -1.47 9.18
N MET A 111 10.07 -1.50 8.65
CA MET A 111 11.12 -0.56 9.01
C MET A 111 11.59 0.18 7.76
N PRO A 112 11.06 1.39 7.49
CA PRO A 112 11.48 2.20 6.37
C PRO A 112 12.94 2.62 6.47
N LYS A 113 13.62 2.64 5.31
CA LYS A 113 14.96 3.18 5.11
C LYS A 113 14.95 4.08 3.89
N GLY A 114 15.51 5.26 4.02
CA GLY A 114 15.67 6.15 2.88
C GLY A 114 16.65 5.62 1.83
N ASP A 115 16.56 6.16 0.63
CA ASP A 115 17.58 5.98 -0.40
C ASP A 115 18.90 6.72 -0.02
N ALA A 116 19.87 6.71 -0.92
CA ALA A 116 21.16 7.39 -0.70
C ALA A 116 21.04 8.89 -0.45
N GLN A 117 19.91 9.51 -0.81
CA GLN A 117 19.59 10.91 -0.57
C GLN A 117 18.71 11.13 0.67
N GLY A 118 18.39 10.08 1.41
CA GLY A 118 17.51 10.13 2.58
C GLY A 118 16.02 10.23 2.23
N ARG A 119 15.62 9.94 0.98
CA ARG A 119 14.23 9.99 0.55
C ARG A 119 13.55 8.65 0.83
N MET A 120 12.36 8.73 1.38
CA MET A 120 11.42 7.62 1.50
C MET A 120 10.11 8.01 0.81
N HIS A 121 9.61 7.20 -0.10
CA HIS A 121 8.30 7.41 -0.70
C HIS A 121 7.57 6.08 -0.83
N GLY A 122 6.51 5.94 -0.08
CA GLY A 122 5.68 4.74 -0.10
C GLY A 122 4.25 5.02 0.30
N PHE A 123 3.40 4.08 -0.04
CA PHE A 123 1.98 4.08 0.29
C PHE A 123 1.61 2.80 1.01
N GLN A 124 0.67 2.89 1.93
CA GLN A 124 0.01 1.74 2.51
C GLN A 124 -1.50 1.85 2.33
N LEU A 125 -2.10 0.77 1.79
CA LEU A 125 -3.54 0.61 1.62
C LEU A 125 -3.99 -0.59 2.45
N TRP A 126 -5.06 -0.44 3.23
CA TRP A 126 -5.70 -1.56 3.90
C TRP A 126 -6.98 -1.93 3.19
N ALA A 127 -7.13 -3.22 2.86
CA ALA A 127 -8.34 -3.78 2.27
C ALA A 127 -9.03 -4.72 3.27
N ASN A 128 -10.34 -4.57 3.40
CA ASN A 128 -11.15 -5.39 4.27
C ASN A 128 -11.42 -6.75 3.61
N LEU A 129 -11.19 -7.84 4.33
CA LEU A 129 -11.62 -9.15 3.88
C LEU A 129 -13.13 -9.34 4.16
N PRO A 130 -13.87 -9.96 3.23
CA PRO A 130 -15.26 -10.34 3.50
C PRO A 130 -15.33 -11.31 4.70
N SER A 131 -16.45 -11.34 5.39
CA SER A 131 -16.62 -12.12 6.63
C SER A 131 -16.23 -13.59 6.48
N SER A 132 -16.51 -14.19 5.32
CA SER A 132 -16.16 -15.58 5.00
C SER A 132 -14.65 -15.84 4.89
N LEU A 133 -13.84 -14.82 4.65
CA LEU A 133 -12.40 -14.94 4.45
C LEU A 133 -11.56 -14.30 5.57
N LYS A 134 -12.20 -13.66 6.56
CA LYS A 134 -11.48 -13.00 7.66
C LYS A 134 -10.55 -13.92 8.45
N MET A 135 -10.85 -15.21 8.49
CA MET A 135 -10.08 -16.21 9.20
C MET A 135 -9.25 -17.12 8.29
N THR A 136 -9.02 -16.70 7.05
CA THR A 136 -8.14 -17.44 6.11
C THR A 136 -6.71 -17.48 6.64
N THR A 137 -5.93 -18.43 6.14
CA THR A 137 -4.50 -18.54 6.49
C THR A 137 -3.74 -17.30 6.03
N PRO A 138 -2.89 -16.71 6.89
CA PRO A 138 -1.99 -15.61 6.50
C PRO A 138 -1.10 -15.98 5.32
N ARG A 139 -0.89 -15.04 4.41
CA ARG A 139 -0.02 -15.23 3.25
C ARG A 139 0.51 -13.90 2.72
N TYR A 140 1.59 -13.98 1.97
CA TYR A 140 2.18 -12.87 1.22
C TYR A 140 2.11 -13.10 -0.28
N GLN A 141 2.00 -12.00 -1.00
CA GLN A 141 2.26 -11.90 -2.43
C GLN A 141 3.19 -10.70 -2.63
N ASP A 142 4.48 -10.98 -2.72
CA ASP A 142 5.49 -9.96 -3.00
C ASP A 142 5.65 -9.88 -4.52
N VAL A 143 5.42 -8.68 -5.07
CA VAL A 143 5.56 -8.41 -6.49
C VAL A 143 6.76 -7.48 -6.67
N GLN A 144 7.83 -8.00 -7.23
CA GLN A 144 9.01 -7.20 -7.52
C GLN A 144 8.74 -6.26 -8.70
N SER A 145 9.33 -5.07 -8.67
CA SER A 145 9.17 -4.03 -9.67
C SER A 145 9.36 -4.54 -11.11
N LYS A 146 10.34 -5.43 -11.32
CA LYS A 146 10.63 -6.04 -12.62
C LYS A 146 9.53 -6.97 -13.14
N ASP A 147 8.68 -7.49 -12.24
CA ASP A 147 7.62 -8.44 -12.56
C ASP A 147 6.25 -7.75 -12.73
N VAL A 148 6.19 -6.43 -12.47
CA VAL A 148 4.99 -5.62 -12.68
C VAL A 148 4.88 -5.24 -14.15
N PRO A 149 3.85 -5.72 -14.89
CA PRO A 149 3.64 -5.33 -16.28
C PRO A 149 3.42 -3.82 -16.40
N VAL A 150 4.02 -3.23 -17.42
CA VAL A 150 3.81 -1.82 -17.77
C VAL A 150 3.24 -1.73 -19.16
N VAL A 151 2.12 -1.05 -19.30
CA VAL A 151 1.50 -0.74 -20.59
C VAL A 151 1.64 0.74 -20.84
N THR A 152 2.13 1.09 -22.03
CA THR A 152 2.24 2.49 -22.47
C THR A 152 1.38 2.65 -23.72
N ASP A 153 0.52 3.65 -23.74
CA ASP A 153 -0.31 3.98 -24.89
C ASP A 153 0.37 4.97 -25.85
N ASP A 154 -0.33 5.29 -26.94
CA ASP A 154 0.22 6.13 -28.04
C ASP A 154 0.47 7.58 -27.61
N ASP A 155 -0.13 8.08 -26.54
CA ASP A 155 0.10 9.42 -26.00
C ASP A 155 1.25 9.48 -24.98
N GLY A 156 1.86 8.33 -24.68
CA GLY A 156 2.95 8.20 -23.71
C GLY A 156 2.50 7.97 -22.27
N THR A 157 1.19 7.81 -22.03
CA THR A 157 0.68 7.44 -20.70
C THR A 157 1.06 6.00 -20.36
N SER A 158 1.73 5.81 -19.22
CA SER A 158 2.17 4.50 -18.76
C SER A 158 1.38 4.06 -17.53
N VAL A 159 0.94 2.80 -17.53
CA VAL A 159 0.21 2.17 -16.44
C VAL A 159 0.95 0.94 -15.95
N ARG A 160 1.30 0.92 -14.68
CA ARG A 160 1.86 -0.26 -13.99
C ARG A 160 0.71 -1.10 -13.43
N ILE A 161 0.61 -2.35 -13.86
CA ILE A 161 -0.50 -3.23 -13.51
C ILE A 161 -0.08 -4.11 -12.33
N VAL A 162 -0.33 -3.64 -11.12
CA VAL A 162 0.00 -4.38 -9.89
C VAL A 162 -0.97 -5.55 -9.68
N CYS A 163 -2.23 -5.38 -10.06
CA CYS A 163 -3.24 -6.43 -10.01
C CYS A 163 -4.37 -6.18 -11.01
N GLY A 164 -5.13 -7.22 -11.34
CA GLY A 164 -6.25 -7.13 -12.24
C GLY A 164 -5.85 -7.17 -13.73
N SER A 165 -6.74 -6.66 -14.58
CA SER A 165 -6.55 -6.57 -16.02
C SER A 165 -6.73 -5.14 -16.50
N PHE A 166 -5.89 -4.71 -17.42
CA PHE A 166 -5.94 -3.39 -18.03
C PHE A 166 -5.96 -3.56 -19.55
N TRP A 167 -7.11 -3.19 -20.22
CA TRP A 167 -7.69 -3.49 -21.54
C TRP A 167 -7.36 -4.81 -22.20
#